data_97a9215547c9cf7f32f0569fe72ea3ae
#
_entry.id   97a9215547c9cf7f32f0569fe72ea3ae
#
_cell.length_a   1.000
_cell.length_b   1.000
_cell.length_c   1.000
_cell.angle_alpha   90.00
_cell.angle_beta   90.00
_cell.angle_gamma   90.00
#
_symmetry.space_group_name_H-M   'P 1'
#
loop_
_entity.id
_entity.type
_entity.pdbx_description
1 polymer ?
#
loop_
_entity_poly.entity_id
_entity_poly.type
_entity_poly.pdbx_seq_one_letter_code
_entity_poly.pdbx_strand_id
1 'polypeptide(L)'
;MPTQMIYSTTLRQINYLVSWMNDYIKNINQNNLFETKLASSMQQLIEELDKLNVLEEGLLKNEKGRSLSLFGKDLDKVEEYYGNVYSTLYKGSFAQVAQAQRHRTIDYQIEMLDKKEYFVPPIILDDQTLVNEWLNDMEYVKDVNPQGEIVKVSEMGKYEDFVLKCKERLCSEAQLEIMLQTKENLIKYKKELEKSNNPLALDIEKYSHGARCTFPDFCCAEDCKIKEGKTLIRKI
;
A
#
# COMPACT_ATOMS: atom_id res chain seq x y z
N MET A 1 4.16 -3.91 -20.22
CA MET A 1 4.32 -3.24 -18.93
C MET A 1 3.50 -1.98 -18.91
N PRO A 2 2.67 -1.77 -17.94
CA PRO A 2 1.80 -0.62 -17.98
C PRO A 2 2.60 0.66 -17.79
N THR A 3 2.36 1.62 -18.63
CA THR A 3 2.79 3.03 -18.59
C THR A 3 2.70 3.65 -17.19
N GLN A 4 1.86 3.11 -16.37
CA GLN A 4 1.56 3.54 -15.00
C GLN A 4 2.67 3.26 -13.96
N MET A 5 3.47 2.21 -14.17
CA MET A 5 4.61 1.92 -13.26
C MET A 5 5.75 2.91 -13.50
N ILE A 6 5.92 3.32 -14.75
CA ILE A 6 6.87 4.36 -15.13
C ILE A 6 6.45 5.71 -14.51
N TYR A 7 5.15 6.01 -14.49
CA TYR A 7 4.63 7.28 -13.97
C TYR A 7 4.84 7.47 -12.47
N SER A 8 4.52 6.48 -11.64
CA SER A 8 4.72 6.59 -10.19
C SER A 8 6.21 6.63 -9.81
N THR A 9 7.04 5.86 -10.52
CA THR A 9 8.49 5.88 -10.32
C THR A 9 9.07 7.22 -10.75
N THR A 10 8.64 7.73 -11.90
CA THR A 10 9.07 9.04 -12.41
C THR A 10 8.69 10.18 -11.47
N LEU A 11 7.47 10.15 -10.93
CA LEU A 11 7.03 11.17 -9.98
C LEU A 11 7.83 11.15 -8.68
N ARG A 12 8.08 9.96 -8.12
CA ARG A 12 8.96 9.83 -6.93
C ARG A 12 10.37 10.34 -7.21
N GLN A 13 10.90 10.05 -8.39
CA GLN A 13 12.21 10.54 -8.81
C GLN A 13 12.21 12.06 -8.96
N ILE A 14 11.16 12.64 -9.55
CA ILE A 14 11.01 14.10 -9.67
C ILE A 14 10.94 14.75 -8.29
N ASN A 15 10.12 14.24 -7.38
CA ASN A 15 10.00 14.77 -6.03
C ASN A 15 11.30 14.67 -5.24
N TYR A 16 11.99 13.54 -5.35
CA TYR A 16 13.31 13.37 -4.75
C TYR A 16 14.31 14.38 -5.32
N LEU A 17 14.33 14.54 -6.64
CA LEU A 17 15.18 15.49 -7.33
C LEU A 17 14.89 16.93 -6.89
N VAL A 18 13.62 17.33 -6.86
CA VAL A 18 13.20 18.66 -6.41
C VAL A 18 13.61 18.93 -4.96
N SER A 19 13.41 17.95 -4.07
CA SER A 19 13.87 18.06 -2.68
C SER A 19 15.38 18.23 -2.60
N TRP A 20 16.12 17.38 -3.29
CA TRP A 20 17.58 17.47 -3.36
C TRP A 20 18.07 18.80 -3.94
N MET A 21 17.44 19.28 -5.02
CA MET A 21 17.76 20.57 -5.64
C MET A 21 17.52 21.72 -4.67
N ASN A 22 16.42 21.71 -3.93
CA ASN A 22 16.15 22.74 -2.92
C ASN A 22 17.19 22.74 -1.79
N ASP A 23 17.58 21.56 -1.32
CA ASP A 23 18.62 21.45 -0.28
C ASP A 23 20.00 21.88 -0.81
N TYR A 24 20.30 21.57 -2.05
CA TYR A 24 21.53 22.00 -2.71
C TYR A 24 21.58 23.53 -2.84
N ILE A 25 20.50 24.16 -3.31
CA ILE A 25 20.38 25.62 -3.44
C ILE A 25 20.60 26.32 -2.07
N LYS A 26 20.02 25.77 -1.00
CA LYS A 26 20.20 26.32 0.37
C LYS A 26 21.64 26.27 0.87
N ASN A 27 22.42 25.30 0.41
CA ASN A 27 23.79 25.03 0.88
C ASN A 27 24.88 25.64 -0.02
N ILE A 28 24.51 26.29 -1.14
CA ILE A 28 25.46 26.88 -2.07
C ILE A 28 26.21 28.05 -1.41
N ASN A 29 27.53 28.07 -1.58
CA ASN A 29 28.35 29.21 -1.24
C ASN A 29 28.23 30.27 -2.36
N GLN A 30 27.57 31.39 -2.06
CA GLN A 30 27.27 32.44 -3.02
C GLN A 30 28.50 33.11 -3.65
N ASN A 31 29.70 32.85 -3.14
CA ASN A 31 30.95 33.37 -3.69
C ASN A 31 31.45 32.62 -4.94
N ASN A 32 30.83 31.50 -5.29
CA ASN A 32 31.16 30.71 -6.47
C ASN A 32 30.18 30.99 -7.61
N LEU A 33 30.62 31.72 -8.63
CA LEU A 33 29.80 32.14 -9.77
C LEU A 33 29.18 30.96 -10.53
N PHE A 34 29.88 29.83 -10.62
CA PHE A 34 29.36 28.64 -11.31
C PHE A 34 28.22 28.01 -10.53
N GLU A 35 28.38 27.83 -9.22
CA GLU A 35 27.34 27.29 -8.34
C GLU A 35 26.12 28.20 -8.27
N THR A 36 26.32 29.52 -8.27
CA THR A 36 25.23 30.49 -8.30
C THR A 36 24.41 30.38 -9.61
N LYS A 37 25.08 30.23 -10.76
CA LYS A 37 24.38 30.01 -12.04
C LYS A 37 23.62 28.71 -12.07
N LEU A 38 24.20 27.62 -11.54
CA LEU A 38 23.54 26.32 -11.44
C LEU A 38 22.31 26.43 -10.53
N ALA A 39 22.45 27.08 -9.37
CA ALA A 39 21.33 27.32 -8.45
C ALA A 39 20.18 28.09 -9.11
N SER A 40 20.49 29.13 -9.89
CA SER A 40 19.46 29.88 -10.61
C SER A 40 18.72 29.04 -11.63
N SER A 41 19.43 28.19 -12.36
CA SER A 41 18.83 27.29 -13.33
C SER A 41 17.94 26.23 -12.66
N MET A 42 18.36 25.72 -11.50
CA MET A 42 17.59 24.78 -10.70
C MET A 42 16.33 25.44 -10.14
N GLN A 43 16.43 26.68 -9.68
CA GLN A 43 15.29 27.46 -9.20
C GLN A 43 14.25 27.68 -10.31
N GLN A 44 14.70 28.04 -11.52
CA GLN A 44 13.81 28.18 -12.67
C GLN A 44 13.08 26.85 -13.01
N LEU A 45 13.80 25.74 -12.95
CA LEU A 45 13.19 24.42 -13.19
C LEU A 45 12.13 24.08 -12.13
N ILE A 46 12.38 24.40 -10.86
CA ILE A 46 11.41 24.21 -9.79
C ILE A 46 10.16 25.06 -10.05
N GLU A 47 10.33 26.34 -10.39
CA GLU A 47 9.21 27.24 -10.71
C GLU A 47 8.40 26.78 -11.93
N GLU A 48 9.06 26.19 -12.93
CA GLU A 48 8.36 25.62 -14.09
C GLU A 48 7.60 24.34 -13.72
N LEU A 49 8.16 23.50 -12.86
CA LEU A 49 7.47 22.29 -12.35
C LEU A 49 6.25 22.67 -11.50
N ASP A 50 6.36 23.71 -10.69
CA ASP A 50 5.24 24.25 -9.91
C ASP A 50 4.13 24.81 -10.81
N LYS A 51 4.50 25.55 -11.89
CA LYS A 51 3.52 26.06 -12.88
C LYS A 51 2.78 24.95 -13.59
N LEU A 52 3.43 23.81 -13.80
CA LEU A 52 2.80 22.63 -14.40
C LEU A 52 1.92 21.85 -13.40
N ASN A 53 1.84 22.30 -12.17
CA ASN A 53 1.15 21.61 -11.07
C ASN A 53 1.52 20.12 -10.98
N VAL A 54 2.76 19.80 -11.34
CA VAL A 54 3.25 18.42 -11.37
C VAL A 54 3.27 17.83 -9.97
N LEU A 55 3.51 18.68 -8.97
CA LEU A 55 3.61 18.27 -7.56
C LEU A 55 2.27 18.29 -6.84
N GLU A 56 1.35 19.20 -7.20
CA GLU A 56 0.12 19.40 -6.43
C GLU A 56 -1.17 19.09 -7.19
N GLU A 57 -1.25 19.30 -8.50
CA GLU A 57 -2.51 19.11 -9.23
C GLU A 57 -2.45 18.11 -10.38
N GLY A 58 -1.45 18.20 -11.24
CA GLY A 58 -1.47 17.48 -12.51
C GLY A 58 -1.43 15.97 -12.38
N LEU A 59 -0.59 15.46 -11.47
CA LEU A 59 -0.42 14.04 -11.25
C LEU A 59 -1.26 13.52 -10.08
N LEU A 60 -1.64 14.39 -9.16
CA LEU A 60 -2.47 14.06 -8.01
C LEU A 60 -3.93 13.86 -8.40
N LYS A 61 -4.42 14.61 -9.38
CA LYS A 61 -5.78 14.47 -9.97
C LYS A 61 -5.88 13.37 -11.01
N ASN A 62 -4.85 12.56 -11.17
CA ASN A 62 -4.92 11.35 -11.96
C ASN A 62 -6.07 10.48 -11.46
N GLU A 63 -7.00 10.10 -12.35
CA GLU A 63 -8.19 9.30 -12.05
C GLU A 63 -7.93 8.03 -11.23
N LYS A 64 -6.70 7.56 -11.24
CA LYS A 64 -6.27 6.36 -10.51
C LYS A 64 -5.70 6.64 -9.11
N GLY A 65 -5.67 7.88 -8.67
CA GLY A 65 -5.35 8.28 -7.30
C GLY A 65 -4.03 7.77 -6.73
N ARG A 66 -2.94 7.90 -7.50
CA ARG A 66 -1.72 7.13 -7.23
C ARG A 66 -0.66 7.81 -6.42
N SER A 67 -0.89 8.99 -5.95
CA SER A 67 0.19 9.77 -5.36
C SER A 67 -0.16 10.31 -4.00
N LEU A 68 -0.86 9.50 -3.20
CA LEU A 68 -1.13 9.80 -1.79
C LEU A 68 0.18 10.04 -1.03
N SER A 69 1.25 9.33 -1.40
CA SER A 69 2.57 9.47 -0.79
C SER A 69 3.23 10.83 -0.99
N LEU A 70 2.76 11.65 -1.95
CA LEU A 70 3.29 13.01 -2.13
C LEU A 70 3.07 13.91 -0.93
N PHE A 71 1.97 13.70 -0.23
CA PHE A 71 1.68 14.44 0.99
C PHE A 71 2.28 13.79 2.25
N GLY A 72 2.94 12.65 2.08
CA GLY A 72 3.54 11.92 3.18
C GLY A 72 2.49 11.44 4.19
N LYS A 73 2.64 11.88 5.44
CA LYS A 73 1.70 11.56 6.53
C LYS A 73 0.71 12.68 6.82
N ASP A 74 0.62 13.69 5.97
CA ASP A 74 -0.31 14.81 6.12
C ASP A 74 -1.69 14.37 5.64
N LEU A 75 -2.45 13.75 6.54
CA LEU A 75 -3.77 13.21 6.26
C LEU A 75 -4.77 14.31 5.88
N ASP A 76 -4.66 15.49 6.46
CA ASP A 76 -5.58 16.61 6.19
C ASP A 76 -5.47 17.03 4.71
N LYS A 77 -4.26 17.14 4.20
CA LYS A 77 -4.03 17.41 2.77
C LYS A 77 -4.50 16.27 1.88
N VAL A 78 -4.25 15.02 2.29
CA VAL A 78 -4.70 13.85 1.53
C VAL A 78 -6.23 13.85 1.44
N GLU A 79 -6.94 14.11 2.52
CA GLU A 79 -8.41 14.18 2.53
C GLU A 79 -8.95 15.35 1.71
N GLU A 80 -8.29 16.50 1.76
CA GLU A 80 -8.67 17.67 0.96
C GLU A 80 -8.65 17.36 -0.55
N TYR A 81 -7.61 16.68 -1.03
CA TYR A 81 -7.45 16.41 -2.46
C TYR A 81 -8.13 15.13 -2.95
N TYR A 82 -8.22 14.11 -2.12
CA TYR A 82 -8.68 12.78 -2.52
C TYR A 82 -10.02 12.37 -1.91
N GLY A 83 -10.55 13.13 -0.95
CA GLY A 83 -11.77 12.78 -0.24
C GLY A 83 -11.54 11.65 0.78
N ASN A 84 -12.52 10.75 0.91
CA ASN A 84 -12.45 9.69 1.91
C ASN A 84 -11.27 8.75 1.70
N VAL A 85 -10.32 8.83 2.60
CA VAL A 85 -9.13 7.98 2.65
C VAL A 85 -9.12 7.16 3.93
N TYR A 86 -8.41 6.03 3.90
CA TYR A 86 -8.11 5.24 5.07
C TYR A 86 -6.60 5.13 5.25
N SER A 87 -6.19 4.96 6.50
CA SER A 87 -4.84 4.61 6.86
C SER A 87 -4.88 3.47 7.86
N THR A 88 -4.06 2.46 7.67
CA THR A 88 -3.96 1.31 8.57
C THR A 88 -2.51 0.86 8.74
N LEU A 89 -2.24 0.29 9.90
CA LEU A 89 -0.95 -0.27 10.26
C LEU A 89 -1.13 -1.74 10.63
N TYR A 90 -0.30 -2.60 10.05
CA TYR A 90 -0.33 -4.03 10.34
C TYR A 90 1.06 -4.67 10.16
N LYS A 91 1.20 -5.91 10.62
CA LYS A 91 2.35 -6.76 10.34
C LYS A 91 2.01 -7.72 9.20
N GLY A 92 2.93 -7.88 8.25
CA GLY A 92 2.79 -8.82 7.15
C GLY A 92 4.15 -9.32 6.68
N SER A 93 4.20 -10.50 6.07
CA SER A 93 5.43 -11.01 5.49
C SER A 93 5.81 -10.29 4.19
N PHE A 94 7.08 -10.37 3.78
CA PHE A 94 7.48 -9.85 2.46
C PHE A 94 6.67 -10.49 1.33
N ALA A 95 6.29 -11.77 1.45
CA ALA A 95 5.43 -12.43 0.47
C ALA A 95 4.06 -11.76 0.38
N GLN A 96 3.44 -11.42 1.53
CA GLN A 96 2.18 -10.69 1.60
C GLN A 96 2.32 -9.30 0.98
N VAL A 97 3.38 -8.56 1.35
CA VAL A 97 3.66 -7.22 0.82
C VAL A 97 3.82 -7.24 -0.69
N ALA A 98 4.53 -8.22 -1.25
CA ALA A 98 4.67 -8.37 -2.70
C ALA A 98 3.33 -8.52 -3.43
N GLN A 99 2.36 -9.19 -2.79
CA GLN A 99 1.00 -9.30 -3.31
C GLN A 99 0.19 -8.00 -3.11
N ALA A 100 0.39 -7.33 -1.98
CA ALA A 100 -0.29 -6.07 -1.66
C ALA A 100 0.12 -4.95 -2.63
N GLN A 101 1.39 -4.82 -2.93
CA GLN A 101 1.93 -3.80 -3.85
C GLN A 101 1.43 -3.91 -5.31
N ARG A 102 0.73 -4.98 -5.67
CA ARG A 102 0.02 -5.07 -6.95
C ARG A 102 -1.15 -4.09 -7.04
N HIS A 103 -1.70 -3.67 -5.90
CA HIS A 103 -2.69 -2.60 -5.80
C HIS A 103 -2.00 -1.24 -5.84
N ARG A 104 -1.69 -0.78 -7.04
CA ARG A 104 -0.82 0.39 -7.29
C ARG A 104 -1.48 1.73 -6.97
N THR A 105 -2.76 1.74 -6.69
CA THR A 105 -3.53 2.92 -6.26
C THR A 105 -3.51 3.09 -4.74
N ILE A 106 -2.95 2.12 -4.03
CA ILE A 106 -2.76 2.13 -2.58
C ILE A 106 -1.27 2.36 -2.29
N ASP A 107 -0.96 3.23 -1.36
CA ASP A 107 0.39 3.49 -0.91
C ASP A 107 0.78 2.56 0.23
N TYR A 108 1.99 2.02 0.15
CA TYR A 108 2.57 1.13 1.15
C TYR A 108 3.92 1.65 1.59
N GLN A 109 4.07 1.85 2.89
CA GLN A 109 5.35 2.10 3.53
C GLN A 109 5.72 0.89 4.38
N ILE A 110 6.97 0.45 4.26
CA ILE A 110 7.47 -0.76 4.89
C ILE A 110 8.59 -0.36 5.84
N GLU A 111 8.51 -0.88 7.05
CA GLU A 111 9.50 -0.68 8.11
C GLU A 111 9.89 -2.03 8.67
N MET A 112 11.21 -2.27 8.80
CA MET A 112 11.73 -3.48 9.41
C MET A 112 11.40 -3.49 10.91
N LEU A 113 11.17 -4.66 11.46
CA LEU A 113 11.02 -4.81 12.91
C LEU A 113 12.40 -4.78 13.59
N ASP A 114 12.47 -4.23 14.80
CA ASP A 114 13.70 -4.23 15.62
C ASP A 114 14.18 -5.65 15.91
N LYS A 115 13.23 -6.55 16.11
CA LYS A 115 13.48 -7.99 16.26
C LYS A 115 12.81 -8.73 15.11
N LYS A 116 13.55 -9.56 14.41
CA LYS A 116 13.02 -10.37 13.33
C LYS A 116 11.94 -11.34 13.82
N GLU A 117 10.83 -11.36 13.11
CA GLU A 117 9.72 -12.28 13.27
C GLU A 117 9.47 -12.95 11.94
N TYR A 118 8.92 -14.16 11.94
CA TYR A 118 8.66 -14.90 10.70
C TYR A 118 7.23 -15.39 10.67
N PHE A 119 6.62 -15.31 9.50
CA PHE A 119 5.30 -15.88 9.25
C PHE A 119 5.40 -17.40 9.25
N VAL A 120 4.64 -18.03 10.13
CA VAL A 120 4.52 -19.49 10.16
C VAL A 120 3.31 -19.89 9.32
N PRO A 121 3.47 -20.68 8.26
CA PRO A 121 2.35 -21.13 7.45
C PRO A 121 1.35 -21.91 8.29
N PRO A 122 0.03 -21.62 8.22
CA PRO A 122 -0.97 -22.31 9.04
C PRO A 122 -0.99 -23.82 8.85
N ILE A 123 -0.58 -24.32 7.69
CA ILE A 123 -0.55 -25.78 7.40
C ILE A 123 0.39 -26.57 8.32
N ILE A 124 1.37 -25.92 8.93
CA ILE A 124 2.32 -26.59 9.85
C ILE A 124 2.10 -26.25 11.31
N LEU A 125 1.11 -25.37 11.63
CA LEU A 125 0.92 -24.88 13.00
C LEU A 125 0.63 -25.98 14.03
N ASP A 126 0.00 -27.06 13.61
CA ASP A 126 -0.36 -28.17 14.49
C ASP A 126 0.81 -29.15 14.72
N ASP A 127 1.93 -28.99 14.01
CA ASP A 127 3.14 -29.79 14.17
C ASP A 127 4.29 -28.92 14.68
N GLN A 128 4.55 -29.00 15.99
CA GLN A 128 5.61 -28.21 16.63
C GLN A 128 7.01 -28.52 16.08
N THR A 129 7.24 -29.73 15.56
CA THR A 129 8.53 -30.11 14.96
C THR A 129 8.75 -29.33 13.67
N LEU A 130 7.74 -29.33 12.78
CA LEU A 130 7.78 -28.58 11.53
C LEU A 130 7.86 -27.06 11.76
N VAL A 131 7.16 -26.55 12.78
CA VAL A 131 7.25 -25.13 13.16
C VAL A 131 8.68 -24.77 13.58
N ASN A 132 9.33 -25.61 14.40
CA ASN A 132 10.69 -25.38 14.85
C ASN A 132 11.70 -25.45 13.71
N GLU A 133 11.56 -26.43 12.82
CA GLU A 133 12.38 -26.55 11.61
C GLU A 133 12.24 -25.30 10.73
N TRP A 134 11.00 -24.89 10.44
CA TRP A 134 10.72 -23.68 9.68
C TRP A 134 11.38 -22.44 10.29
N LEU A 135 11.23 -22.23 11.60
CA LEU A 135 11.83 -21.07 12.27
C LEU A 135 13.35 -21.10 12.24
N ASN A 136 13.95 -22.28 12.38
CA ASN A 136 15.40 -22.46 12.29
C ASN A 136 15.90 -22.14 10.87
N ASP A 137 15.19 -22.59 9.83
CA ASP A 137 15.51 -22.30 8.45
C ASP A 137 15.41 -20.79 8.16
N MET A 138 14.36 -20.13 8.66
CA MET A 138 14.21 -18.68 8.52
C MET A 138 15.34 -17.92 9.23
N GLU A 139 15.72 -18.35 10.42
CA GLU A 139 16.84 -17.75 11.15
C GLU A 139 18.18 -17.99 10.46
N TYR A 140 18.37 -19.16 9.84
CA TYR A 140 19.58 -19.46 9.06
C TYR A 140 19.77 -18.54 7.87
N VAL A 141 18.67 -18.15 7.20
CA VAL A 141 18.68 -17.25 6.03
C VAL A 141 18.36 -15.80 6.37
N LYS A 142 18.40 -15.41 7.63
CA LYS A 142 17.99 -14.09 8.10
C LYS A 142 18.69 -12.90 7.42
N ASP A 143 19.94 -13.09 7.00
CA ASP A 143 20.76 -12.01 6.41
C ASP A 143 20.33 -11.66 4.97
N VAL A 144 19.53 -12.51 4.32
CA VAL A 144 19.01 -12.26 2.97
C VAL A 144 17.53 -11.84 2.97
N ASN A 145 16.97 -11.52 4.14
CA ASN A 145 15.57 -11.11 4.31
C ASN A 145 14.60 -12.04 3.59
N PRO A 146 14.38 -13.25 4.13
CA PRO A 146 13.55 -14.26 3.48
C PRO A 146 12.10 -13.79 3.31
N GLN A 147 11.39 -14.34 2.33
CA GLN A 147 10.01 -13.98 2.00
C GLN A 147 9.02 -14.13 3.18
N GLY A 148 9.33 -15.02 4.12
CA GLY A 148 8.56 -15.20 5.35
C GLY A 148 8.86 -14.17 6.45
N GLU A 149 9.87 -13.32 6.31
CA GLU A 149 10.19 -12.30 7.32
C GLU A 149 9.05 -11.28 7.41
N ILE A 150 8.64 -10.98 8.65
CA ILE A 150 7.55 -10.05 8.95
C ILE A 150 8.11 -8.63 9.03
N VAL A 151 7.39 -7.73 8.40
CA VAL A 151 7.63 -6.29 8.41
C VAL A 151 6.40 -5.55 8.90
N LYS A 152 6.59 -4.33 9.36
CA LYS A 152 5.51 -3.41 9.68
C LYS A 152 5.12 -2.68 8.40
N VAL A 153 3.84 -2.66 8.11
CA VAL A 153 3.28 -2.10 6.89
C VAL A 153 2.31 -0.98 7.25
N SER A 154 2.60 0.23 6.79
CA SER A 154 1.62 1.31 6.72
C SER A 154 0.98 1.30 5.35
N GLU A 155 -0.33 1.21 5.31
CA GLU A 155 -1.13 1.19 4.10
C GLU A 155 -2.09 2.38 4.12
N MET A 156 -2.13 3.14 3.02
CA MET A 156 -3.03 4.28 2.87
C MET A 156 -3.63 4.27 1.46
N GLY A 157 -4.93 4.50 1.36
CA GLY A 157 -5.63 4.50 0.09
C GLY A 157 -6.98 5.20 0.18
N LYS A 158 -7.59 5.42 -0.99
CA LYS A 158 -8.98 5.88 -1.07
C LYS A 158 -9.95 4.74 -0.80
N TYR A 159 -11.17 5.10 -0.44
CA TYR A 159 -12.24 4.13 -0.21
C TYR A 159 -12.43 3.17 -1.39
N GLU A 160 -12.51 3.71 -2.60
CA GLU A 160 -12.73 2.92 -3.82
C GLU A 160 -11.57 1.95 -4.12
N ASP A 161 -10.34 2.37 -3.83
CA ASP A 161 -9.15 1.54 -4.00
C ASP A 161 -9.14 0.38 -3.00
N PHE A 162 -9.62 0.64 -1.78
CA PHE A 162 -9.79 -0.41 -0.77
C PHE A 162 -10.87 -1.41 -1.18
N VAL A 163 -12.02 -0.95 -1.68
CA VAL A 163 -13.08 -1.82 -2.20
C VAL A 163 -12.56 -2.68 -3.37
N LEU A 164 -11.77 -2.08 -4.26
CA LEU A 164 -11.13 -2.83 -5.35
C LEU A 164 -10.17 -3.91 -4.81
N LYS A 165 -9.38 -3.58 -3.79
CA LYS A 165 -8.53 -4.57 -3.11
C LYS A 165 -9.36 -5.70 -2.50
N CYS A 166 -10.48 -5.40 -1.86
CA CYS A 166 -11.41 -6.41 -1.34
C CYS A 166 -11.90 -7.34 -2.45
N LYS A 167 -12.33 -6.79 -3.60
CA LYS A 167 -12.76 -7.58 -4.77
C LYS A 167 -11.68 -8.50 -5.32
N GLU A 168 -10.41 -8.14 -5.18
CA GLU A 168 -9.32 -8.96 -5.69
C GLU A 168 -8.77 -9.95 -4.64
N ARG A 169 -8.82 -9.62 -3.36
CA ARG A 169 -8.15 -10.38 -2.31
C ARG A 169 -9.08 -11.19 -1.42
N LEU A 170 -10.34 -10.82 -1.29
CA LEU A 170 -11.30 -11.63 -0.53
C LEU A 170 -11.82 -12.81 -1.38
N CYS A 171 -10.91 -13.71 -1.65
CA CYS A 171 -11.16 -14.90 -2.47
C CYS A 171 -10.32 -16.07 -1.94
N SER A 172 -10.90 -17.27 -1.90
CA SER A 172 -10.20 -18.48 -1.46
C SER A 172 -8.99 -18.85 -2.34
N GLU A 173 -8.89 -18.31 -3.55
CA GLU A 173 -7.75 -18.50 -4.45
C GLU A 173 -6.66 -17.44 -4.25
N ALA A 174 -6.93 -16.40 -3.46
CA ALA A 174 -5.88 -15.47 -3.10
C ALA A 174 -4.86 -16.12 -2.17
N GLN A 175 -3.65 -15.59 -2.12
CA GLN A 175 -2.68 -16.01 -1.12
C GLN A 175 -3.27 -15.80 0.28
N LEU A 176 -3.14 -16.81 1.16
CA LEU A 176 -3.88 -16.89 2.42
C LEU A 176 -3.64 -15.66 3.31
N GLU A 177 -2.39 -15.25 3.49
CA GLU A 177 -2.03 -14.18 4.40
C GLU A 177 -2.66 -12.84 3.96
N ILE A 178 -2.57 -12.47 2.67
CA ILE A 178 -3.18 -11.22 2.18
C ILE A 178 -4.71 -11.29 2.22
N MET A 179 -5.30 -12.45 2.03
CA MET A 179 -6.75 -12.65 2.18
C MET A 179 -7.19 -12.35 3.61
N LEU A 180 -6.51 -12.95 4.60
CA LEU A 180 -6.81 -12.76 6.01
C LEU A 180 -6.56 -11.31 6.43
N GLN A 181 -5.46 -10.72 6.01
CA GLN A 181 -5.13 -9.32 6.31
C GLN A 181 -6.15 -8.35 5.71
N THR A 182 -6.57 -8.59 4.46
CA THR A 182 -7.59 -7.74 3.81
C THR A 182 -8.93 -7.85 4.55
N LYS A 183 -9.32 -9.06 4.99
CA LYS A 183 -10.52 -9.29 5.79
C LYS A 183 -10.45 -8.54 7.13
N GLU A 184 -9.33 -8.60 7.82
CA GLU A 184 -9.11 -7.91 9.07
C GLU A 184 -9.20 -6.39 8.89
N ASN A 185 -8.53 -5.85 7.88
CA ASN A 185 -8.58 -4.43 7.55
C ASN A 185 -9.99 -3.97 7.21
N LEU A 186 -10.76 -4.78 6.47
CA LEU A 186 -12.16 -4.49 6.15
C LEU A 186 -13.02 -4.35 7.41
N ILE A 187 -12.86 -5.28 8.35
CA ILE A 187 -13.60 -5.25 9.62
C ILE A 187 -13.22 -4.02 10.45
N LYS A 188 -11.93 -3.67 10.50
CA LYS A 188 -11.44 -2.49 11.22
C LYS A 188 -11.96 -1.21 10.57
N TYR A 189 -11.85 -1.09 9.26
CA TYR A 189 -12.28 0.10 8.54
C TYR A 189 -13.79 0.31 8.67
N LYS A 190 -14.60 -0.73 8.51
CA LYS A 190 -16.05 -0.66 8.75
C LYS A 190 -16.35 -0.12 10.14
N LYS A 191 -15.71 -0.65 11.19
CA LYS A 191 -15.91 -0.18 12.57
C LYS A 191 -15.57 1.29 12.76
N GLU A 192 -14.50 1.79 12.12
CA GLU A 192 -14.12 3.20 12.22
C GLU A 192 -15.12 4.11 11.48
N LEU A 193 -15.61 3.69 10.31
CA LEU A 193 -16.68 4.39 9.58
C LEU A 193 -17.98 4.44 10.40
N GLU A 194 -18.34 3.35 11.07
CA GLU A 194 -19.51 3.31 11.98
C GLU A 194 -19.35 4.26 13.16
N LYS A 195 -18.21 4.27 13.83
CA LYS A 195 -17.91 5.16 14.96
C LYS A 195 -17.97 6.63 14.59
N SER A 196 -17.49 6.97 13.40
CA SER A 196 -17.49 8.35 12.89
C SER A 196 -18.81 8.77 12.26
N ASN A 197 -19.82 7.90 12.24
CA ASN A 197 -21.08 8.09 11.53
C ASN A 197 -20.88 8.45 10.04
N ASN A 198 -19.83 7.93 9.41
CA ASN A 198 -19.54 8.19 8.01
C ASN A 198 -20.54 7.44 7.12
N PRO A 199 -21.16 8.08 6.11
CA PRO A 199 -22.12 7.44 5.20
C PRO A 199 -21.57 6.20 4.49
N LEU A 200 -20.26 6.11 4.28
CA LEU A 200 -19.61 4.94 3.69
C LEU A 200 -19.75 3.66 4.54
N ALA A 201 -20.12 3.76 5.81
CA ALA A 201 -20.41 2.60 6.66
C ALA A 201 -21.51 1.70 6.07
N LEU A 202 -22.53 2.31 5.45
CA LEU A 202 -23.61 1.58 4.77
C LEU A 202 -23.15 0.94 3.44
N ASP A 203 -22.21 1.57 2.78
CA ASP A 203 -21.70 1.05 1.52
C ASP A 203 -20.70 -0.11 1.74
N ILE A 204 -19.78 0.03 2.68
CA ILE A 204 -18.76 -0.99 3.00
C ILE A 204 -19.40 -2.28 3.54
N GLU A 205 -20.60 -2.18 4.16
CA GLU A 205 -21.36 -3.34 4.62
C GLU A 205 -21.57 -4.37 3.53
N LYS A 206 -21.81 -3.94 2.29
CA LYS A 206 -22.04 -4.81 1.13
C LYS A 206 -20.88 -5.76 0.83
N TYR A 207 -19.69 -5.41 1.30
CA TYR A 207 -18.43 -6.15 1.06
C TYR A 207 -17.97 -6.96 2.29
N SER A 208 -18.72 -6.91 3.39
CA SER A 208 -18.30 -7.49 4.68
C SER A 208 -18.84 -8.91 4.96
N HIS A 209 -19.66 -9.45 4.07
CA HIS A 209 -20.39 -10.73 4.31
C HIS A 209 -19.65 -11.99 3.85
N GLY A 210 -18.42 -11.89 3.36
CA GLY A 210 -17.66 -13.05 2.94
C GLY A 210 -16.76 -12.80 1.74
N ALA A 211 -16.62 -13.81 0.89
CA ALA A 211 -15.78 -13.71 -0.29
C ALA A 211 -16.41 -12.83 -1.38
N ARG A 212 -15.56 -12.32 -2.28
CA ARG A 212 -15.96 -11.42 -3.38
C ARG A 212 -17.15 -11.92 -4.22
N CYS A 213 -17.36 -13.22 -4.32
CA CYS A 213 -18.50 -13.81 -5.03
C CYS A 213 -19.86 -13.58 -4.33
N THR A 214 -19.85 -13.02 -3.12
CA THR A 214 -21.05 -12.55 -2.39
C THR A 214 -21.31 -11.07 -2.58
N PHE A 215 -20.41 -10.32 -3.23
CA PHE A 215 -20.54 -8.88 -3.43
C PHE A 215 -21.62 -8.60 -4.49
N PRO A 216 -22.45 -7.55 -4.29
CA PRO A 216 -23.58 -7.28 -5.18
C PRO A 216 -23.17 -6.87 -6.59
N ASP A 217 -21.97 -6.31 -6.74
CA ASP A 217 -21.43 -5.77 -7.97
C ASP A 217 -20.28 -6.63 -8.56
N PHE A 218 -20.17 -7.88 -8.12
CA PHE A 218 -19.12 -8.78 -8.58
C PHE A 218 -19.70 -10.11 -9.07
N CYS A 219 -19.26 -10.52 -10.26
CA CYS A 219 -19.56 -11.83 -10.81
C CYS A 219 -18.24 -12.56 -11.12
N CYS A 220 -18.07 -13.78 -10.62
CA CYS A 220 -16.94 -14.61 -10.99
C CYS A 220 -17.05 -15.04 -12.46
N ALA A 221 -15.93 -15.01 -13.18
CA ALA A 221 -15.87 -15.51 -14.55
C ALA A 221 -16.06 -17.03 -14.59
N GLU A 222 -15.57 -17.73 -13.57
CA GLU A 222 -15.68 -19.19 -13.42
C GLU A 222 -16.04 -19.54 -11.98
N ASP A 223 -16.80 -20.62 -11.80
CA ASP A 223 -17.06 -21.17 -10.48
C ASP A 223 -15.81 -21.89 -9.98
N CYS A 224 -15.24 -21.39 -8.89
CA CYS A 224 -14.06 -22.00 -8.25
C CYS A 224 -14.35 -23.37 -7.61
N LYS A 225 -15.63 -23.80 -7.58
CA LYS A 225 -16.13 -25.07 -6.98
C LYS A 225 -15.80 -25.24 -5.49
N ILE A 226 -15.30 -24.20 -4.83
CA ILE A 226 -15.00 -24.21 -3.41
C ILE A 226 -16.28 -23.81 -2.67
N LYS A 227 -17.08 -24.79 -2.24
CA LYS A 227 -18.36 -24.53 -1.54
C LYS A 227 -18.19 -23.67 -0.29
N GLU A 228 -17.07 -23.82 0.40
CA GLU A 228 -16.73 -23.09 1.62
C GLU A 228 -16.04 -21.74 1.33
N GLY A 229 -15.67 -21.49 0.08
CA GLY A 229 -14.96 -20.26 -0.33
C GLY A 229 -15.71 -18.97 -0.05
N LYS A 230 -17.04 -19.03 -0.06
CA LYS A 230 -17.90 -17.88 0.24
C LYS A 230 -17.74 -17.32 1.66
N THR A 231 -17.30 -18.13 2.60
CA THR A 231 -17.09 -17.74 4.00
C THR A 231 -15.69 -17.24 4.30
N LEU A 232 -14.76 -17.30 3.34
CA LEU A 232 -13.32 -17.07 3.52
C LEU A 232 -12.69 -17.99 4.58
N ILE A 233 -13.32 -19.13 4.86
CA ILE A 233 -12.74 -20.22 5.65
C ILE A 233 -12.01 -21.12 4.66
N ARG A 234 -10.70 -21.20 4.82
CA ARG A 234 -9.87 -22.08 4.02
C ARG A 234 -9.49 -23.28 4.88
N LYS A 235 -9.93 -24.47 4.50
CA LYS A 235 -9.38 -25.69 5.06
C LYS A 235 -8.01 -25.90 4.44
N ILE A 236 -7.03 -26.05 5.29
CA ILE A 236 -5.65 -26.32 4.94
C ILE A 236 -5.42 -27.81 5.11
#